data_e3d91a4b073d6d20699a332e61432a71
#
_entry.id   e3d91a4b073d6d20699a332e61432a71
#
_cell.length_a   1.000
_cell.length_b   1.000
_cell.length_c   1.000
_cell.angle_alpha   90.00
_cell.angle_beta   90.00
_cell.angle_gamma   90.00
#
_symmetry.space_group_name_H-M   'P 1'
#
loop_
_entity.id
_entity.type
_entity.pdbx_description
1 polymer ?
#
loop_
_entity_poly.entity_id
_entity_poly.type
_entity_poly.pdbx_seq_one_letter_code
_entity_poly.pdbx_strand_id
1 'polypeptide(L)'
;NPYIALRSWTLVPYAYYIKGERNAKGLTAEEFAFLTECDGRSELPDEAESPLARKFLADGFIRKAENGETPSDWSRPRLCPNRYFPAMNWMITGKCNYNCIHCFNAADNAPLMSEWSMDEADRLLDQARDCGINAFTITGGEPMLHKSFFEILEGIYARGMYVEELNTNGYFIDRQAL
;
A
#
# COMPACT_ATOMS: atom_id res chain seq x y z
N ASN A 1 -3.65 -12.70 10.61
CA ASN A 1 -4.44 -11.47 10.75
C ASN A 1 -4.43 -10.68 9.42
N PRO A 2 -5.58 -10.34 8.81
CA PRO A 2 -5.64 -9.64 7.51
C PRO A 2 -5.17 -8.17 7.57
N TYR A 3 -4.90 -7.64 8.76
CA TYR A 3 -4.42 -6.26 8.96
C TYR A 3 -2.90 -6.16 9.13
N ILE A 4 -2.17 -7.27 9.05
CA ILE A 4 -0.71 -7.33 9.19
C ILE A 4 -0.11 -7.87 7.90
N ALA A 5 0.95 -7.22 7.41
CA ALA A 5 1.69 -7.66 6.23
C ALA A 5 3.19 -7.64 6.48
N LEU A 6 3.82 -8.80 6.34
CA LEU A 6 5.27 -8.94 6.49
C LEU A 6 6.01 -8.46 5.25
N ARG A 7 7.07 -7.68 5.45
CA ARG A 7 7.92 -7.17 4.38
C ARG A 7 9.39 -7.26 4.78
N SER A 8 10.22 -7.46 3.79
CA SER A 8 11.69 -7.47 3.96
C SER A 8 12.30 -6.64 2.84
N TRP A 9 13.05 -5.62 3.18
CA TRP A 9 13.82 -4.80 2.24
C TRP A 9 15.32 -4.95 2.48
N THR A 10 16.12 -4.52 1.53
CA THR A 10 17.59 -4.67 1.59
C THR A 10 18.21 -4.14 2.89
N LEU A 11 17.72 -3.02 3.41
CA LEU A 11 18.24 -2.39 4.64
C LEU A 11 17.30 -2.50 5.84
N VAL A 12 16.10 -3.04 5.65
CA VAL A 12 15.09 -3.29 6.68
C VAL A 12 14.56 -4.71 6.49
N PRO A 13 15.34 -5.74 6.87
CA PRO A 13 15.07 -7.12 6.49
C PRO A 13 13.90 -7.76 7.22
N TYR A 14 13.52 -7.24 8.37
CA TYR A 14 12.48 -7.84 9.22
C TYR A 14 11.49 -6.77 9.66
N ALA A 15 10.38 -6.66 8.96
CA ALA A 15 9.39 -5.63 9.24
C ALA A 15 7.96 -6.06 8.91
N TYR A 16 7.01 -5.29 9.42
CA TYR A 16 5.60 -5.46 9.13
C TYR A 16 4.91 -4.12 8.97
N TYR A 17 3.86 -4.11 8.15
CA TYR A 17 2.87 -3.04 8.11
C TYR A 17 1.63 -3.41 8.92
N ILE A 18 1.01 -2.40 9.51
CA ILE A 18 -0.39 -2.44 9.93
C ILE A 18 -1.19 -1.77 8.82
N LYS A 19 -2.30 -2.37 8.39
CA LYS A 19 -3.15 -1.84 7.31
C LYS A 19 -3.65 -0.43 7.64
N GLY A 20 -3.40 0.52 6.74
CA GLY A 20 -3.72 1.94 6.93
C GLY A 20 -2.64 2.75 7.67
N GLU A 21 -1.57 2.14 8.16
CA GLU A 21 -0.42 2.87 8.69
C GLU A 21 0.66 3.03 7.59
N ARG A 22 1.23 4.22 7.49
CA ARG A 22 2.25 4.54 6.48
C ARG A 22 3.53 3.74 6.65
N ASN A 23 4.06 3.75 7.87
CA ASN A 23 5.41 3.27 8.15
C ASN A 23 5.41 1.81 8.63
N ALA A 24 6.38 1.05 8.13
CA ALA A 24 6.65 -0.28 8.65
C ALA A 24 7.28 -0.20 10.04
N LYS A 25 7.05 -1.24 10.84
CA LYS A 25 7.63 -1.43 12.16
C LYS A 25 8.59 -2.61 12.12
N GLY A 26 9.69 -2.52 12.87
CA GLY A 26 10.72 -3.57 12.90
C GLY A 26 10.31 -4.79 13.71
N LEU A 27 10.86 -5.93 13.34
CA LEU A 27 10.83 -7.20 14.06
C LEU A 27 12.25 -7.71 14.28
N THR A 28 12.42 -8.64 15.20
CA THR A 28 13.63 -9.46 15.24
C THR A 28 13.59 -10.52 14.12
N ALA A 29 14.75 -11.09 13.79
CA ALA A 29 14.83 -12.18 12.81
C ALA A 29 13.97 -13.38 13.22
N GLU A 30 13.98 -13.73 14.51
CA GLU A 30 13.20 -14.82 15.08
C GLU A 30 11.68 -14.57 14.99
N GLU A 31 11.24 -13.36 15.34
CA GLU A 31 9.84 -12.94 15.23
C GLU A 31 9.35 -12.96 13.78
N PHE A 32 10.16 -12.47 12.85
CA PHE A 32 9.83 -12.46 11.42
C PHE A 32 9.72 -13.88 10.87
N ALA A 33 10.67 -14.77 11.19
CA ALA A 33 10.64 -16.17 10.79
C ALA A 33 9.37 -16.87 11.32
N PHE A 34 9.07 -16.73 12.61
CA PHE A 34 7.88 -17.29 13.22
C PHE A 34 6.58 -16.82 12.52
N LEU A 35 6.46 -15.50 12.30
CA LEU A 35 5.27 -14.95 11.65
C LEU A 35 5.14 -15.37 10.18
N THR A 36 6.25 -15.65 9.50
CA THR A 36 6.25 -16.14 8.12
C THR A 36 5.66 -17.55 8.02
N GLU A 37 5.83 -18.37 9.06
CA GLU A 37 5.25 -19.71 9.15
C GLU A 37 3.74 -19.70 9.46
N CYS A 38 3.20 -18.56 9.91
CA CYS A 38 1.76 -18.39 10.20
C CYS A 38 0.94 -18.22 8.91
N ASP A 39 1.01 -19.17 8.01
CA ASP A 39 0.40 -19.16 6.66
C ASP A 39 -1.05 -19.70 6.61
N GLY A 40 -1.60 -20.10 7.74
CA GLY A 40 -2.94 -20.69 7.85
C GLY A 40 -2.98 -22.17 7.45
N ARG A 41 -1.84 -22.79 7.12
CA ARG A 41 -1.72 -24.21 6.74
C ARG A 41 -0.85 -25.01 7.71
N SER A 42 0.15 -24.35 8.25
CA SER A 42 1.11 -24.94 9.19
C SER A 42 0.50 -25.04 10.57
N GLU A 43 0.70 -26.19 11.24
CA GLU A 43 0.41 -26.33 12.66
C GLU A 43 1.48 -25.56 13.44
N LEU A 44 1.06 -24.59 14.24
CA LEU A 44 1.93 -23.84 15.11
C LEU A 44 2.09 -24.57 16.46
N PRO A 45 3.24 -24.38 17.15
CA PRO A 45 3.42 -24.86 18.51
C PRO A 45 2.31 -24.34 19.43
N ASP A 46 1.94 -25.14 20.43
CA ASP A 46 0.95 -24.73 21.44
C ASP A 46 1.42 -23.42 22.14
N GLU A 47 0.46 -22.58 22.47
CA GLU A 47 0.69 -21.34 23.24
C GLU A 47 1.45 -21.58 24.55
N ALA A 48 1.26 -22.75 25.15
CA ALA A 48 1.95 -23.15 26.37
C ALA A 48 3.46 -23.41 26.14
N GLU A 49 3.83 -23.85 24.93
CA GLU A 49 5.19 -24.26 24.57
C GLU A 49 5.97 -23.16 23.83
N SER A 50 5.27 -22.21 23.18
CA SER A 50 5.90 -21.14 22.39
C SER A 50 5.64 -19.74 22.97
N PRO A 51 6.66 -19.07 23.52
CA PRO A 51 6.55 -17.67 23.95
C PRO A 51 6.13 -16.72 22.84
N LEU A 52 6.58 -16.96 21.59
CA LEU A 52 6.22 -16.15 20.42
C LEU A 52 4.75 -16.35 20.04
N ALA A 53 4.25 -17.59 20.03
CA ALA A 53 2.83 -17.85 19.78
C ALA A 53 1.96 -17.10 20.79
N ARG A 54 2.27 -17.21 22.07
CA ARG A 54 1.57 -16.50 23.15
C ARG A 54 1.59 -14.99 22.97
N LYS A 55 2.78 -14.43 22.69
CA LYS A 55 2.94 -13.00 22.44
C LYS A 55 2.06 -12.52 21.29
N PHE A 56 2.20 -13.13 20.13
CA PHE A 56 1.54 -12.68 18.91
C PHE A 56 0.03 -12.96 18.87
N LEU A 57 -0.45 -13.95 19.62
CA LEU A 57 -1.89 -14.14 19.86
C LEU A 57 -2.44 -13.05 20.78
N ALA A 58 -1.75 -12.74 21.89
CA ALA A 58 -2.16 -11.68 22.81
C ALA A 58 -2.16 -10.30 22.16
N ASP A 59 -1.17 -10.03 21.32
CA ASP A 59 -1.03 -8.77 20.57
C ASP A 59 -1.95 -8.70 19.33
N GLY A 60 -2.70 -9.78 19.01
CA GLY A 60 -3.59 -9.85 17.87
C GLY A 60 -2.91 -9.91 16.50
N PHE A 61 -1.60 -10.21 16.45
CA PHE A 61 -0.87 -10.38 15.18
C PHE A 61 -1.28 -11.64 14.43
N ILE A 62 -1.51 -12.71 15.17
CA ILE A 62 -1.99 -13.97 14.63
C ILE A 62 -3.34 -14.31 15.27
N ARG A 63 -4.09 -15.21 14.65
CA ARG A 63 -5.30 -15.80 15.17
C ARG A 63 -5.42 -17.23 14.65
N LYS A 64 -6.22 -18.02 15.30
CA LYS A 64 -6.57 -19.34 14.76
C LYS A 64 -7.30 -19.16 13.42
N ALA A 65 -6.82 -19.85 12.39
CA ALA A 65 -7.46 -19.85 11.09
C ALA A 65 -8.68 -20.78 11.08
N GLU A 66 -9.70 -20.40 10.34
CA GLU A 66 -10.78 -21.31 9.99
C GLU A 66 -10.32 -22.27 8.87
N ASN A 67 -10.94 -23.46 8.79
CA ASN A 67 -10.57 -24.47 7.80
C ASN A 67 -10.58 -23.89 6.36
N GLY A 68 -9.44 -23.94 5.70
CA GLY A 68 -9.26 -23.47 4.33
C GLY A 68 -8.98 -21.97 4.19
N GLU A 69 -8.91 -21.23 5.27
CA GLU A 69 -8.56 -19.81 5.23
C GLU A 69 -7.08 -19.62 4.88
N THR A 70 -6.80 -18.76 3.93
CA THR A 70 -5.43 -18.37 3.54
C THR A 70 -5.23 -16.87 3.69
N PRO A 71 -4.00 -16.38 3.92
CA PRO A 71 -3.70 -14.96 3.95
C PRO A 71 -4.14 -14.26 2.67
N SER A 72 -4.66 -13.05 2.80
CA SER A 72 -4.94 -12.19 1.64
C SER A 72 -3.64 -11.91 0.86
N ASP A 73 -3.75 -11.53 -0.40
CA ASP A 73 -2.57 -11.22 -1.20
C ASP A 73 -1.71 -10.12 -0.56
N TRP A 74 -2.34 -9.10 0.04
CA TRP A 74 -1.63 -8.03 0.74
C TRP A 74 -0.88 -8.53 1.99
N SER A 75 -1.46 -9.41 2.79
CA SER A 75 -0.85 -9.89 4.05
C SER A 75 0.23 -10.96 3.84
N ARG A 76 0.36 -11.52 2.64
CA ARG A 76 1.44 -12.48 2.34
C ARG A 76 2.82 -11.85 2.54
N PRO A 77 3.77 -12.59 3.12
CA PRO A 77 5.16 -12.14 3.22
C PRO A 77 5.74 -11.80 1.84
N ARG A 78 6.46 -10.66 1.73
CA ARG A 78 7.15 -10.27 0.50
C ARG A 78 8.58 -9.88 0.77
N LEU A 79 9.47 -10.34 -0.10
CA LEU A 79 10.86 -9.91 -0.18
C LEU A 79 10.95 -8.80 -1.24
N CYS A 80 11.17 -7.59 -0.79
CA CYS A 80 11.23 -6.40 -1.65
C CYS A 80 12.70 -6.15 -2.05
N PRO A 81 13.06 -6.16 -3.34
CA PRO A 81 14.45 -6.09 -3.80
C PRO A 81 15.09 -4.71 -3.66
N ASN A 82 14.32 -3.73 -3.28
CA ASN A 82 14.69 -2.31 -3.16
C ASN A 82 14.99 -1.91 -1.72
N ARG A 83 15.38 -0.65 -1.55
CA ARG A 83 15.41 0.02 -0.24
C ARG A 83 14.00 0.30 0.26
N TYR A 84 13.87 0.54 1.54
CA TYR A 84 12.60 0.90 2.16
C TYR A 84 12.10 2.27 1.70
N PHE A 85 10.97 2.27 1.00
CA PHE A 85 10.19 3.45 0.62
C PHE A 85 8.72 3.16 0.94
N PRO A 86 8.16 3.73 2.01
CA PRO A 86 6.80 3.40 2.44
C PRO A 86 5.71 4.04 1.58
N ALA A 87 6.03 5.13 0.90
CA ALA A 87 5.06 5.93 0.16
C ALA A 87 5.61 6.41 -1.18
N MET A 88 4.70 6.73 -2.07
CA MET A 88 4.98 7.25 -3.41
C MET A 88 4.06 8.42 -3.75
N ASN A 89 4.65 9.49 -4.29
CA ASN A 89 3.89 10.56 -4.93
C ASN A 89 3.67 10.19 -6.40
N TRP A 90 2.42 10.15 -6.83
CA TRP A 90 2.06 9.77 -8.18
C TRP A 90 1.24 10.85 -8.87
N MET A 91 1.84 11.45 -9.88
CA MET A 91 1.16 12.37 -10.80
C MET A 91 0.44 11.53 -11.86
N ILE A 92 -0.89 11.46 -11.81
CA ILE A 92 -1.68 10.61 -12.72
C ILE A 92 -2.07 11.32 -14.02
N THR A 93 -2.08 12.65 -14.03
CA THR A 93 -2.34 13.48 -15.23
C THR A 93 -1.61 14.80 -15.16
N GLY A 94 -1.20 15.33 -16.31
CA GLY A 94 -0.69 16.70 -16.44
C GLY A 94 -1.77 17.75 -16.68
N LYS A 95 -3.03 17.35 -16.95
CA LYS A 95 -4.14 18.27 -17.24
C LYS A 95 -4.63 18.97 -15.98
N CYS A 96 -4.97 20.24 -16.10
CA CYS A 96 -5.61 21.04 -15.04
C CYS A 96 -6.69 21.95 -15.63
N ASN A 97 -7.73 22.23 -14.85
CA ASN A 97 -8.78 23.21 -15.18
C ASN A 97 -8.49 24.59 -14.62
N TYR A 98 -7.37 24.77 -13.89
CA TYR A 98 -6.93 26.05 -13.32
C TYR A 98 -5.56 26.47 -13.86
N ASN A 99 -5.33 27.77 -13.87
CA ASN A 99 -4.06 28.41 -14.21
C ASN A 99 -3.54 29.19 -12.99
N CYS A 100 -3.02 28.47 -12.00
CA CYS A 100 -2.54 29.08 -10.76
C CYS A 100 -1.14 29.67 -10.97
N ILE A 101 -0.95 30.93 -10.60
CA ILE A 101 0.34 31.65 -10.75
C ILE A 101 1.50 31.02 -9.96
N HIS A 102 1.18 30.21 -8.95
CA HIS A 102 2.13 29.48 -8.10
C HIS A 102 2.18 27.97 -8.39
N CYS A 103 1.65 27.55 -9.55
CA CYS A 103 1.59 26.14 -9.89
C CYS A 103 2.99 25.53 -10.06
N PHE A 104 3.31 24.54 -9.22
CA PHE A 104 4.58 23.81 -9.30
C PHE A 104 4.72 23.04 -10.63
N ASN A 105 3.61 22.52 -11.15
CA ASN A 105 3.58 21.70 -12.35
C ASN A 105 3.43 22.51 -13.64
N ALA A 106 3.20 23.83 -13.55
CA ALA A 106 2.91 24.70 -14.71
C ALA A 106 1.89 24.06 -15.68
N ALA A 107 0.83 23.48 -15.14
CA ALA A 107 -0.08 22.57 -15.85
C ALA A 107 -0.91 23.23 -16.96
N ASP A 108 -0.91 24.56 -17.04
CA ASP A 108 -1.56 25.39 -18.05
C ASP A 108 -0.74 25.53 -19.35
N ASN A 109 0.58 25.34 -19.29
CA ASN A 109 1.51 25.68 -20.39
C ASN A 109 1.86 24.53 -21.35
N ALA A 110 1.18 23.49 -21.33
CA ALA A 110 1.32 22.19 -21.99
C ALA A 110 1.66 21.13 -20.95
N PRO A 111 0.82 20.14 -20.78
CA PRO A 111 1.08 19.08 -19.83
C PRO A 111 2.41 18.42 -20.18
N LEU A 112 3.36 18.46 -19.23
CA LEU A 112 4.68 17.86 -19.39
C LEU A 112 4.59 16.33 -19.52
N MET A 113 3.40 15.77 -19.25
CA MET A 113 3.13 14.34 -19.36
C MET A 113 1.74 14.07 -19.91
N SER A 114 1.59 12.95 -20.61
CA SER A 114 0.31 12.39 -20.99
C SER A 114 -0.39 11.75 -19.79
N GLU A 115 -1.68 11.41 -19.98
CA GLU A 115 -2.41 10.60 -18.99
C GLU A 115 -1.92 9.16 -19.01
N TRP A 116 -1.87 8.55 -17.84
CA TRP A 116 -1.64 7.11 -17.70
C TRP A 116 -2.84 6.33 -18.27
N SER A 117 -2.56 5.29 -19.04
CA SER A 117 -3.57 4.28 -19.35
C SER A 117 -3.79 3.38 -18.15
N MET A 118 -4.95 2.69 -18.08
CA MET A 118 -5.19 1.73 -17.00
C MET A 118 -4.20 0.57 -17.00
N ASP A 119 -3.76 0.11 -18.18
CA ASP A 119 -2.74 -0.95 -18.27
C ASP A 119 -1.38 -0.52 -17.70
N GLU A 120 -1.01 0.74 -17.86
CA GLU A 120 0.21 1.31 -17.28
C GLU A 120 0.05 1.50 -15.78
N ALA A 121 -1.11 2.01 -15.35
CA ALA A 121 -1.46 2.20 -13.95
C ALA A 121 -1.44 0.86 -13.20
N ASP A 122 -2.06 -0.18 -13.71
CA ASP A 122 -2.07 -1.50 -13.09
C ASP A 122 -0.68 -2.10 -12.97
N ARG A 123 0.16 -1.99 -14.02
CA ARG A 123 1.56 -2.42 -13.94
C ARG A 123 2.36 -1.67 -12.89
N LEU A 124 2.17 -0.34 -12.79
CA LEU A 124 2.81 0.46 -11.77
C LEU A 124 2.36 0.05 -10.36
N LEU A 125 1.06 -0.17 -10.17
CA LEU A 125 0.51 -0.59 -8.88
C LEU A 125 1.01 -1.97 -8.44
N ASP A 126 1.14 -2.92 -9.38
CA ASP A 126 1.73 -4.22 -9.09
C ASP A 126 3.20 -4.11 -8.69
N GLN A 127 3.98 -3.30 -9.42
CA GLN A 127 5.38 -3.04 -9.08
C GLN A 127 5.51 -2.32 -7.73
N ALA A 128 4.67 -1.33 -7.46
CA ALA A 128 4.65 -0.62 -6.18
C ALA A 128 4.39 -1.58 -5.01
N ARG A 129 3.38 -2.46 -5.14
CA ARG A 129 3.10 -3.52 -4.16
C ARG A 129 4.30 -4.43 -3.95
N ASP A 130 4.96 -4.88 -5.02
CA ASP A 130 6.09 -5.79 -4.97
C ASP A 130 7.36 -5.12 -4.43
N CYS A 131 7.48 -3.81 -4.57
CA CYS A 131 8.49 -2.98 -3.92
C CYS A 131 8.18 -2.67 -2.45
N GLY A 132 7.00 -3.05 -1.96
CA GLY A 132 6.56 -2.79 -0.59
C GLY A 132 6.13 -1.35 -0.32
N ILE A 133 5.73 -0.61 -1.36
CA ILE A 133 5.04 0.67 -1.21
C ILE A 133 3.66 0.41 -0.63
N ASN A 134 3.24 1.24 0.31
CA ASN A 134 2.01 1.04 1.07
C ASN A 134 1.04 2.22 0.93
N ALA A 135 1.56 3.44 0.77
CA ALA A 135 0.78 4.66 0.73
C ALA A 135 1.04 5.48 -0.54
N PHE A 136 0.02 6.16 -1.01
CA PHE A 136 0.10 7.04 -2.18
C PHE A 136 -0.35 8.47 -1.84
N THR A 137 0.43 9.44 -2.29
CA THR A 137 -0.04 10.80 -2.52
C THR A 137 -0.41 10.90 -4.00
N ILE A 138 -1.69 11.07 -4.28
CA ILE A 138 -2.20 11.25 -5.65
C ILE A 138 -2.20 12.73 -6.00
N THR A 139 -1.59 13.06 -7.11
CA THR A 139 -1.45 14.44 -7.59
C THR A 139 -1.53 14.49 -9.13
N GLY A 140 -1.32 15.67 -9.67
CA GLY A 140 -1.33 15.91 -11.12
C GLY A 140 -1.32 17.39 -11.42
N GLY A 141 -1.85 17.81 -12.56
CA GLY A 141 -2.46 19.10 -12.69
C GLY A 141 -3.69 19.14 -11.77
N GLU A 142 -4.80 18.58 -12.21
CA GLU A 142 -5.94 18.23 -11.37
C GLU A 142 -6.23 16.72 -11.52
N PRO A 143 -5.97 15.89 -10.52
CA PRO A 143 -6.09 14.44 -10.65
C PRO A 143 -7.51 13.97 -10.99
N MET A 144 -8.55 14.67 -10.52
CA MET A 144 -9.95 14.33 -10.80
C MET A 144 -10.35 14.58 -12.28
N LEU A 145 -9.49 15.20 -13.09
CA LEU A 145 -9.67 15.27 -14.55
C LEU A 145 -9.21 14.00 -15.27
N HIS A 146 -8.50 13.11 -14.59
CA HIS A 146 -8.13 11.84 -15.19
C HIS A 146 -9.38 10.98 -15.42
N LYS A 147 -9.56 10.50 -16.65
CA LYS A 147 -10.78 9.73 -17.04
C LYS A 147 -11.03 8.48 -16.21
N SER A 148 -9.98 7.89 -15.68
CA SER A 148 -10.01 6.68 -14.84
C SER A 148 -9.55 6.97 -13.42
N PHE A 149 -9.88 8.15 -12.88
CA PHE A 149 -9.47 8.56 -11.52
C PHE A 149 -9.93 7.54 -10.46
N PHE A 150 -11.21 7.19 -10.47
CA PHE A 150 -11.77 6.28 -9.48
C PHE A 150 -11.24 4.85 -9.63
N GLU A 151 -11.07 4.37 -10.86
CA GLU A 151 -10.51 3.05 -11.14
C GLU A 151 -9.06 2.94 -10.65
N ILE A 152 -8.29 4.02 -10.73
CA ILE A 152 -6.93 4.08 -10.16
C ILE A 152 -6.99 3.97 -8.63
N LEU A 153 -7.90 4.71 -7.98
CA LEU A 153 -8.06 4.61 -6.52
C LEU A 153 -8.49 3.19 -6.10
N GLU A 154 -9.47 2.61 -6.78
CA GLU A 154 -9.91 1.23 -6.55
C GLU A 154 -8.76 0.25 -6.74
N GLY A 155 -7.93 0.43 -7.75
CA GLY A 155 -6.74 -0.38 -8.02
C GLY A 155 -5.71 -0.35 -6.87
N ILE A 156 -5.52 0.81 -6.24
CA ILE A 156 -4.68 0.97 -5.03
C ILE A 156 -5.26 0.17 -3.86
N TYR A 157 -6.55 0.36 -3.56
CA TYR A 157 -7.22 -0.30 -2.44
C TYR A 157 -7.38 -1.81 -2.65
N ALA A 158 -7.64 -2.26 -3.87
CA ALA A 158 -7.74 -3.69 -4.21
C ALA A 158 -6.43 -4.44 -3.92
N ARG A 159 -5.28 -3.76 -4.00
CA ARG A 159 -3.97 -4.32 -3.67
C ARG A 159 -3.58 -4.16 -2.19
N GLY A 160 -4.49 -3.61 -1.36
CA GLY A 160 -4.32 -3.40 0.07
C GLY A 160 -3.47 -2.18 0.44
N MET A 161 -3.00 -1.42 -0.55
CA MET A 161 -2.40 -0.11 -0.38
C MET A 161 -3.49 0.95 -0.14
N TYR A 162 -3.13 2.19 0.15
CA TYR A 162 -4.11 3.25 0.39
C TYR A 162 -3.65 4.61 -0.10
N VAL A 163 -4.60 5.51 -0.30
CA VAL A 163 -4.32 6.92 -0.57
C VAL A 163 -4.20 7.66 0.73
N GLU A 164 -3.01 8.17 1.02
CA GLU A 164 -2.71 8.97 2.20
C GLU A 164 -3.11 10.42 1.99
N GLU A 165 -2.93 10.91 0.77
CA GLU A 165 -3.17 12.30 0.42
C GLU A 165 -3.66 12.43 -1.01
N LEU A 166 -4.64 13.29 -1.23
CA LEU A 166 -5.12 13.70 -2.54
C LEU A 166 -4.90 15.21 -2.71
N ASN A 167 -3.97 15.57 -3.60
CA ASN A 167 -3.70 16.96 -3.96
C ASN A 167 -4.63 17.38 -5.11
N THR A 168 -5.74 18.01 -4.77
CA THR A 168 -6.76 18.51 -5.70
C THR A 168 -7.08 19.96 -5.45
N ASN A 169 -7.50 20.69 -6.49
CA ASN A 169 -8.02 22.04 -6.36
C ASN A 169 -9.46 22.08 -5.82
N GLY A 170 -10.09 20.92 -5.63
CA GLY A 170 -11.40 20.77 -5.01
C GLY A 170 -12.59 21.07 -5.92
N TYR A 171 -12.37 21.46 -7.17
CA TYR A 171 -13.45 21.86 -8.09
C TYR A 171 -14.49 20.76 -8.34
N PHE A 172 -14.04 19.51 -8.36
CA PHE A 172 -14.88 18.34 -8.64
C PHE A 172 -15.35 17.62 -7.39
N ILE A 173 -15.02 18.13 -6.19
CA ILE A 173 -15.50 17.53 -4.94
C ILE A 173 -16.94 17.96 -4.72
N ASP A 174 -17.86 17.04 -4.87
CA ASP A 174 -19.27 17.18 -4.53
C ASP A 174 -19.70 16.11 -3.52
N ARG A 175 -21.01 16.07 -3.20
CA ARG A 175 -21.53 15.05 -2.26
C ARG A 175 -21.48 13.61 -2.78
N GLN A 176 -21.22 13.41 -4.08
CA GLN A 176 -21.09 12.06 -4.67
C GLN A 176 -19.63 11.60 -4.68
N ALA A 177 -18.67 12.54 -4.61
CA ALA A 177 -17.25 12.25 -4.56
C ALA A 177 -16.73 12.00 -3.12
N LEU A 178 -17.56 12.24 -2.12
CA LEU A 178 -17.31 11.99 -0.70
C LEU A 178 -18.01 10.69 -0.24
#